data_402702bba8a615c302490f6154391e50
#
_entry.id   402702bba8a615c302490f6154391e50
#
_cell.length_a   1.000
_cell.length_b   1.000
_cell.length_c   1.000
_cell.angle_alpha   90.00
_cell.angle_beta   90.00
_cell.angle_gamma   90.00
#
_symmetry.space_group_name_H-M   'P 1'
#
loop_
_entity.id
_entity.type
_entity.pdbx_description
1 polymer ?
#
loop_
_entity_poly.entity_id
_entity_poly.type
_entity_poly.pdbx_seq_one_letter_code
_entity_poly.pdbx_strand_id
1 'polypeptide(L)'
;AGKSSVLDGVCYALYGGVPRYDGAERRLRSDHCEPDDPTRVTLEFSAEGERWRITRSPEFERPKRRGGGTTKEPHRALLEVLAPEGWTGVAARPVDVAARLDEILGLTQQQFLQVILLAQNRFARFLLAKNDERLSLLRTLFGTRSFEQYATDLDERRKRASERLATEGVEVATLLDEAERLALELDAEASTVGAVEGESDAGAALGVGERVARVVRAVERA
;
A
#
# COMPACT_ATOMS: atom_id res chain seq x y z
N ALA A 1 -11.09 37.47 -9.54
CA ALA A 1 -11.81 36.34 -10.14
C ALA A 1 -10.84 35.43 -10.89
N GLY A 2 -11.16 34.12 -11.04
CA GLY A 2 -10.37 33.18 -11.87
C GLY A 2 -9.30 32.34 -11.17
N LYS A 3 -8.84 32.64 -9.96
CA LYS A 3 -7.81 31.87 -9.26
C LYS A 3 -8.15 30.38 -9.13
N SER A 4 -9.38 30.06 -8.72
CA SER A 4 -9.84 28.69 -8.59
C SER A 4 -9.93 27.97 -9.94
N SER A 5 -10.26 28.70 -11.03
CA SER A 5 -10.32 28.09 -12.37
C SER A 5 -8.95 27.68 -12.90
N VAL A 6 -7.86 28.40 -12.52
CA VAL A 6 -6.50 27.99 -12.84
C VAL A 6 -6.16 26.68 -12.12
N LEU A 7 -6.49 26.58 -10.82
CA LEU A 7 -6.28 25.37 -10.04
C LEU A 7 -7.12 24.19 -10.55
N ASP A 8 -8.36 24.43 -10.94
CA ASP A 8 -9.23 23.45 -11.60
C ASP A 8 -8.60 22.96 -12.92
N GLY A 9 -8.03 23.90 -13.71
CA GLY A 9 -7.32 23.58 -14.95
C GLY A 9 -6.08 22.69 -14.72
N VAL A 10 -5.27 22.98 -13.71
CA VAL A 10 -4.12 22.16 -13.33
C VAL A 10 -4.58 20.76 -12.94
N CYS A 11 -5.61 20.67 -12.10
CA CYS A 11 -6.18 19.40 -11.66
C CYS A 11 -6.71 18.56 -12.82
N TYR A 12 -7.44 19.22 -13.73
CA TYR A 12 -7.94 18.58 -14.93
C TYR A 12 -6.82 18.09 -15.85
N ALA A 13 -5.80 18.91 -16.06
CA ALA A 13 -4.64 18.53 -16.88
C ALA A 13 -3.96 17.27 -16.34
N LEU A 14 -3.67 17.21 -15.05
CA LEU A 14 -2.96 16.10 -14.44
C LEU A 14 -3.84 14.85 -14.29
N TYR A 15 -5.06 14.98 -13.78
CA TYR A 15 -5.89 13.84 -13.36
C TYR A 15 -7.16 13.62 -14.18
N GLY A 16 -7.48 14.52 -15.11
CA GLY A 16 -8.68 14.41 -15.93
C GLY A 16 -10.00 14.73 -15.21
N GLY A 17 -9.94 15.14 -13.97
CA GLY A 17 -11.10 15.50 -13.14
C GLY A 17 -10.91 16.85 -12.45
N VAL A 18 -12.02 17.50 -12.10
CA VAL A 18 -12.04 18.77 -11.38
C VAL A 18 -12.70 18.58 -10.03
N PRO A 19 -12.07 19.00 -8.91
CA PRO A 19 -12.58 18.77 -7.55
C PRO A 19 -13.96 19.33 -7.29
N ARG A 20 -14.34 20.34 -8.06
CA ARG A 20 -15.60 21.07 -7.91
C ARG A 20 -16.79 20.37 -8.59
N TYR A 21 -16.52 19.48 -9.54
CA TYR A 21 -17.54 18.84 -10.35
C TYR A 21 -17.37 17.32 -10.31
N ASP A 22 -17.92 16.66 -9.30
CA ASP A 22 -17.92 15.20 -9.21
C ASP A 22 -18.59 14.58 -10.46
N GLY A 23 -17.75 14.06 -11.38
CA GLY A 23 -18.22 13.33 -12.57
C GLY A 23 -18.86 14.13 -13.70
N ALA A 24 -18.88 15.47 -13.63
CA ALA A 24 -19.51 16.32 -14.64
C ALA A 24 -18.49 16.98 -15.58
N GLU A 25 -17.71 16.19 -16.33
CA GLU A 25 -16.75 16.68 -17.34
C GLU A 25 -17.37 17.63 -18.36
N ARG A 26 -18.68 17.50 -18.63
CA ARG A 26 -19.44 18.36 -19.53
C ARG A 26 -19.51 19.83 -19.09
N ARG A 27 -19.29 20.12 -17.80
CA ARG A 27 -19.33 21.51 -17.26
C ARG A 27 -17.99 22.24 -17.39
N LEU A 28 -16.96 21.59 -17.94
CA LEU A 28 -15.65 22.23 -18.16
C LEU A 28 -15.65 23.13 -19.42
N ARG A 29 -16.63 22.97 -20.29
CA ARG A 29 -16.79 23.81 -21.46
C ARG A 29 -17.58 25.07 -21.09
N SER A 30 -17.15 26.21 -21.59
CA SER A 30 -17.87 27.47 -21.43
C SER A 30 -19.17 27.45 -22.23
N ASP A 31 -20.25 27.95 -21.66
CA ASP A 31 -21.54 28.17 -22.38
C ASP A 31 -21.46 29.34 -23.38
N HIS A 32 -20.38 30.14 -23.34
CA HIS A 32 -20.13 31.29 -24.19
C HIS A 32 -19.21 31.01 -25.39
N CYS A 33 -18.69 29.76 -25.53
CA CYS A 33 -17.85 29.41 -26.66
C CYS A 33 -18.70 28.99 -27.86
N GLU A 34 -18.17 29.23 -29.07
CA GLU A 34 -18.79 28.74 -30.28
C GLU A 34 -18.84 27.20 -30.32
N PRO A 35 -19.84 26.58 -30.94
CA PRO A 35 -19.99 25.12 -30.95
C PRO A 35 -18.77 24.36 -31.44
N ASP A 36 -18.00 24.91 -32.36
CA ASP A 36 -16.82 24.31 -32.96
C ASP A 36 -15.49 24.62 -32.20
N ASP A 37 -15.53 25.54 -31.24
CA ASP A 37 -14.33 25.88 -30.45
C ASP A 37 -13.85 24.71 -29.64
N PRO A 38 -12.57 24.32 -29.73
CA PRO A 38 -12.02 23.25 -28.92
C PRO A 38 -11.80 23.71 -27.47
N THR A 39 -12.31 22.93 -26.52
CA THR A 39 -11.93 23.10 -25.11
C THR A 39 -10.68 22.29 -24.84
N ARG A 40 -9.59 22.97 -24.43
CA ARG A 40 -8.29 22.34 -24.22
C ARG A 40 -7.59 22.95 -23.02
N VAL A 41 -6.92 22.10 -22.23
CA VAL A 41 -5.99 22.53 -21.20
C VAL A 41 -4.63 21.95 -21.54
N THR A 42 -3.62 22.80 -21.53
CA THR A 42 -2.20 22.40 -21.68
C THR A 42 -1.45 22.86 -20.44
N LEU A 43 -0.74 21.97 -19.81
CA LEU A 43 0.11 22.24 -18.65
C LEU A 43 1.53 21.74 -18.92
N GLU A 44 2.50 22.61 -18.71
CA GLU A 44 3.91 22.24 -18.67
C GLU A 44 4.38 22.21 -17.22
N PHE A 45 5.14 21.20 -16.86
CA PHE A 45 5.67 21.03 -15.51
C PHE A 45 7.02 20.31 -15.54
N SER A 46 7.76 20.38 -14.44
CA SER A 46 9.02 19.63 -14.27
C SER A 46 8.86 18.61 -13.15
N ALA A 47 9.28 17.38 -13.42
CA ALA A 47 9.30 16.29 -12.45
C ALA A 47 10.49 15.36 -12.77
N GLU A 48 11.17 14.85 -11.76
CA GLU A 48 12.31 13.94 -11.88
C GLU A 48 13.47 14.48 -12.77
N GLY A 49 13.62 15.80 -12.82
CA GLY A 49 14.65 16.46 -13.64
C GLY A 49 14.29 16.64 -15.11
N GLU A 50 13.14 16.14 -15.56
CA GLU A 50 12.63 16.27 -16.92
C GLU A 50 11.51 17.32 -17.00
N ARG A 51 11.30 17.86 -18.21
CA ARG A 51 10.15 18.72 -18.50
C ARG A 51 9.09 17.96 -19.27
N TRP A 52 7.87 18.06 -18.77
CA TRP A 52 6.69 17.36 -19.27
C TRP A 52 5.64 18.36 -19.76
N ARG A 53 4.88 17.96 -20.77
CA ARG A 53 3.69 18.68 -21.24
C ARG A 53 2.53 17.70 -21.31
N ILE A 54 1.44 18.03 -20.65
CA ILE A 54 0.18 17.33 -20.75
C ILE A 54 -0.86 18.20 -21.41
N THR A 55 -1.54 17.69 -22.42
CA THR A 55 -2.65 18.34 -23.10
C THR A 55 -3.89 17.45 -22.94
N ARG A 56 -4.97 18.00 -22.40
CA ARG A 56 -6.26 17.31 -22.30
C ARG A 56 -7.38 18.12 -22.91
N SER A 57 -8.35 17.41 -23.51
CA SER A 57 -9.62 17.96 -23.99
C SER A 57 -10.76 17.11 -23.42
N PRO A 58 -11.81 17.71 -22.82
CA PRO A 58 -12.97 16.99 -22.36
C PRO A 58 -13.81 16.48 -23.54
N GLU A 59 -14.70 15.54 -23.27
CA GLU A 59 -15.74 15.17 -24.22
C GLU A 59 -16.70 16.35 -24.43
N PHE A 60 -17.04 16.65 -25.67
CA PHE A 60 -18.03 17.66 -25.99
C PHE A 60 -18.82 17.31 -27.29
N GLU A 61 -19.97 17.92 -27.45
CA GLU A 61 -20.78 17.80 -28.67
C GLU A 61 -20.47 18.95 -29.62
N ARG A 62 -20.23 18.64 -30.87
CA ARG A 62 -20.07 19.63 -31.95
C ARG A 62 -21.00 19.34 -33.12
N PRO A 63 -21.30 20.33 -33.96
CA PRO A 63 -22.03 20.12 -35.18
C PRO A 63 -21.31 19.13 -36.12
N LYS A 64 -22.09 18.32 -36.84
CA LYS A 64 -21.52 17.47 -37.88
C LYS A 64 -21.05 18.32 -39.07
N ARG A 65 -19.88 17.97 -39.62
CA ARG A 65 -19.33 18.65 -40.82
C ARG A 65 -20.18 18.42 -42.07
N ARG A 66 -20.95 17.32 -42.12
CA ARG A 66 -21.88 16.98 -43.22
C ARG A 66 -23.17 16.42 -42.63
N GLY A 67 -24.33 16.89 -43.13
CA GLY A 67 -25.63 16.50 -42.58
C GLY A 67 -26.02 17.32 -41.34
N GLY A 68 -27.27 17.24 -40.93
CA GLY A 68 -27.76 17.92 -39.71
C GLY A 68 -27.42 17.13 -38.44
N GLY A 69 -27.49 17.81 -37.29
CA GLY A 69 -27.31 17.25 -35.97
C GLY A 69 -25.90 17.39 -35.39
N THR A 70 -25.67 16.81 -34.20
CA THR A 70 -24.43 16.88 -33.46
C THR A 70 -23.66 15.56 -33.50
N THR A 71 -22.38 15.59 -33.22
CA THR A 71 -21.51 14.43 -33.00
C THR A 71 -20.69 14.67 -31.76
N LYS A 72 -20.41 13.59 -31.01
CA LYS A 72 -19.55 13.63 -29.86
C LYS A 72 -18.08 13.59 -30.26
N GLU A 73 -17.32 14.57 -29.80
CA GLU A 73 -15.86 14.52 -29.80
C GLU A 73 -15.42 13.85 -28.50
N PRO A 74 -14.72 12.72 -28.54
CA PRO A 74 -14.32 12.01 -27.33
C PRO A 74 -13.27 12.80 -26.55
N HIS A 75 -13.17 12.54 -25.26
CA HIS A 75 -12.08 13.10 -24.47
C HIS A 75 -10.72 12.61 -24.99
N ARG A 76 -9.72 13.49 -24.95
CA ARG A 76 -8.36 13.20 -25.41
C ARG A 76 -7.35 13.60 -24.36
N ALA A 77 -6.24 12.88 -24.33
CA ALA A 77 -5.07 13.21 -23.53
C ALA A 77 -3.80 12.93 -24.35
N LEU A 78 -2.78 13.78 -24.21
CA LEU A 78 -1.46 13.61 -24.81
C LEU A 78 -0.42 14.03 -23.80
N LEU A 79 0.49 13.12 -23.46
CA LEU A 79 1.64 13.38 -22.61
C LEU A 79 2.91 13.37 -23.46
N GLU A 80 3.71 14.41 -23.31
CA GLU A 80 4.95 14.63 -24.03
C GLU A 80 6.07 14.94 -23.04
N VAL A 81 7.30 14.54 -23.38
CA VAL A 81 8.54 14.90 -22.69
C VAL A 81 9.39 15.80 -23.59
N LEU A 82 10.08 16.75 -23.00
CA LEU A 82 11.01 17.60 -23.74
C LEU A 82 12.34 16.88 -23.94
N ALA A 83 12.56 16.35 -25.14
CA ALA A 83 13.83 15.79 -25.59
C ALA A 83 14.70 16.90 -26.25
N PRO A 84 15.99 16.65 -26.51
CA PRO A 84 16.88 17.61 -27.20
C PRO A 84 16.34 18.08 -28.56
N GLU A 85 15.61 17.24 -29.25
CA GLU A 85 15.01 17.47 -30.58
C GLU A 85 13.62 18.14 -30.49
N GLY A 86 13.10 18.38 -29.29
CA GLY A 86 11.79 18.97 -29.07
C GLY A 86 10.84 18.06 -28.29
N TRP A 87 9.56 18.39 -28.32
CA TRP A 87 8.54 17.64 -27.59
C TRP A 87 8.26 16.27 -28.24
N THR A 88 8.44 15.19 -27.48
CA THR A 88 8.23 13.82 -27.93
C THR A 88 7.05 13.21 -27.20
N GLY A 89 6.10 12.64 -27.94
CA GLY A 89 4.90 11.98 -27.38
C GLY A 89 5.25 10.69 -26.65
N VAL A 90 4.79 10.57 -25.40
CA VAL A 90 5.01 9.40 -24.54
C VAL A 90 3.77 8.55 -24.45
N ALA A 91 2.60 9.18 -24.28
CA ALA A 91 1.32 8.50 -24.17
C ALA A 91 0.19 9.36 -24.77
N ALA A 92 -0.76 8.73 -25.46
CA ALA A 92 -1.87 9.42 -26.12
C ALA A 92 -3.25 8.87 -25.76
N ARG A 93 -3.35 7.72 -25.11
CA ARG A 93 -4.62 7.21 -24.58
C ARG A 93 -4.80 7.67 -23.14
N PRO A 94 -6.00 8.10 -22.71
CA PRO A 94 -6.23 8.61 -21.37
C PRO A 94 -5.79 7.67 -20.24
N VAL A 95 -5.96 6.36 -20.42
CA VAL A 95 -5.53 5.35 -19.44
C VAL A 95 -4.00 5.28 -19.32
N ASP A 96 -3.30 5.27 -20.45
CA ASP A 96 -1.83 5.21 -20.48
C ASP A 96 -1.23 6.50 -19.91
N VAL A 97 -1.84 7.65 -20.23
CA VAL A 97 -1.45 8.96 -19.68
C VAL A 97 -1.64 8.99 -18.17
N ALA A 98 -2.75 8.44 -17.64
CA ALA A 98 -3.00 8.38 -16.21
C ALA A 98 -1.94 7.53 -15.50
N ALA A 99 -1.69 6.31 -16.00
CA ALA A 99 -0.68 5.41 -15.45
C ALA A 99 0.72 6.07 -15.42
N ARG A 100 1.10 6.72 -16.52
CA ARG A 100 2.42 7.39 -16.60
C ARG A 100 2.53 8.60 -15.68
N LEU A 101 1.45 9.39 -15.53
CA LEU A 101 1.43 10.51 -14.60
C LEU A 101 1.47 10.04 -13.13
N ASP A 102 0.82 8.93 -12.80
CA ASP A 102 0.89 8.34 -11.46
C ASP A 102 2.34 7.91 -11.11
N GLU A 103 3.07 7.36 -12.07
CA GLU A 103 4.50 7.03 -11.91
C GLU A 103 5.35 8.29 -11.70
N ILE A 104 5.19 9.32 -12.57
CA ILE A 104 5.98 10.56 -12.54
C ILE A 104 5.70 11.40 -11.30
N LEU A 105 4.44 11.50 -10.89
CA LEU A 105 4.04 12.37 -9.77
C LEU A 105 4.09 11.68 -8.41
N GLY A 106 3.92 10.36 -8.37
CA GLY A 106 3.85 9.58 -7.14
C GLY A 106 2.68 9.96 -6.22
N LEU A 107 1.71 10.73 -6.72
CA LEU A 107 0.59 11.29 -5.96
C LEU A 107 -0.72 11.01 -6.68
N THR A 108 -1.68 10.43 -5.98
CA THR A 108 -3.05 10.32 -6.46
C THR A 108 -3.72 11.70 -6.54
N GLN A 109 -4.78 11.83 -7.35
CA GLN A 109 -5.59 13.05 -7.41
C GLN A 109 -6.01 13.55 -6.02
N GLN A 110 -6.43 12.63 -5.15
CA GLN A 110 -6.89 12.98 -3.81
C GLN A 110 -5.75 13.54 -2.95
N GLN A 111 -4.57 12.94 -3.01
CA GLN A 111 -3.37 13.42 -2.32
C GLN A 111 -2.93 14.78 -2.86
N PHE A 112 -2.89 14.94 -4.17
CA PHE A 112 -2.56 16.21 -4.82
C PHE A 112 -3.50 17.35 -4.38
N LEU A 113 -4.81 17.07 -4.34
CA LEU A 113 -5.81 18.04 -3.87
C LEU A 113 -5.68 18.40 -2.39
N GLN A 114 -5.18 17.47 -1.59
CA GLN A 114 -5.01 17.68 -0.16
C GLN A 114 -3.72 18.43 0.18
N VAL A 115 -2.65 18.22 -0.61
CA VAL A 115 -1.31 18.76 -0.33
C VAL A 115 -1.05 20.06 -1.07
N ILE A 116 -1.27 20.04 -2.38
CA ILE A 116 -0.81 21.10 -3.29
C ILE A 116 -1.92 22.10 -3.53
N LEU A 117 -3.13 21.61 -3.73
CA LEU A 117 -4.31 22.43 -3.82
C LEU A 117 -5.03 22.44 -2.47
N LEU A 118 -4.59 23.27 -1.55
CA LEU A 118 -5.35 23.65 -0.36
C LEU A 118 -6.65 24.35 -0.79
N ALA A 119 -7.50 23.60 -1.53
CA ALA A 119 -8.75 24.08 -2.06
C ALA A 119 -9.60 24.64 -0.92
N GLN A 120 -10.12 25.83 -1.13
CA GLN A 120 -11.03 26.52 -0.20
C GLN A 120 -12.07 25.53 0.33
N ASN A 121 -12.24 25.45 1.64
CA ASN A 121 -13.06 24.53 2.42
C ASN A 121 -12.46 23.16 2.81
N ARG A 122 -11.46 22.61 2.14
CA ARG A 122 -10.88 21.31 2.55
C ARG A 122 -9.88 21.46 3.69
N PHE A 123 -9.18 22.60 3.77
CA PHE A 123 -8.32 22.93 4.91
C PHE A 123 -9.12 23.14 6.19
N ALA A 124 -10.27 23.81 6.11
CA ALA A 124 -11.19 23.94 7.25
C ALA A 124 -11.68 22.56 7.72
N ARG A 125 -12.00 21.64 6.79
CA ARG A 125 -12.40 20.27 7.11
C ARG A 125 -11.26 19.50 7.81
N PHE A 126 -10.00 19.66 7.38
CA PHE A 126 -8.85 19.05 8.02
C PHE A 126 -8.65 19.60 9.45
N LEU A 127 -8.77 20.91 9.64
CA LEU A 127 -8.64 21.54 10.98
C LEU A 127 -9.77 21.12 11.92
N LEU A 128 -10.98 20.96 11.41
CA LEU A 128 -12.17 20.57 12.18
C LEU A 128 -12.35 19.04 12.31
N ALA A 129 -11.57 18.24 11.57
CA ALA A 129 -11.63 16.80 11.61
C ALA A 129 -11.23 16.26 12.99
N LYS A 130 -11.85 15.15 13.41
CA LYS A 130 -11.46 14.40 14.60
C LYS A 130 -10.05 13.82 14.43
N ASN A 131 -9.39 13.49 15.53
CA ASN A 131 -8.01 13.00 15.51
C ASN A 131 -7.82 11.77 14.58
N ASP A 132 -8.74 10.82 14.62
CA ASP A 132 -8.65 9.60 13.78
C ASP A 132 -8.79 9.92 12.28
N GLU A 133 -9.70 10.83 11.93
CA GLU A 133 -9.91 11.29 10.56
C GLU A 133 -8.70 12.10 10.06
N ARG A 134 -8.13 12.94 10.92
CA ARG A 134 -6.91 13.71 10.64
C ARG A 134 -5.70 12.80 10.47
N LEU A 135 -5.55 11.78 11.32
CA LEU A 135 -4.49 10.78 11.23
C LEU A 135 -4.60 9.95 9.95
N SER A 136 -5.82 9.52 9.57
CA SER A 136 -6.08 8.82 8.31
C SER A 136 -5.72 9.65 7.08
N LEU A 137 -6.04 10.95 7.10
CA LEU A 137 -5.67 11.89 6.05
C LEU A 137 -4.15 12.06 5.95
N LEU A 138 -3.45 12.22 7.08
CA LEU A 138 -1.99 12.33 7.12
C LEU A 138 -1.31 11.04 6.64
N ARG A 139 -1.80 9.88 7.02
CA ARG A 139 -1.29 8.58 6.57
C ARG A 139 -1.43 8.40 5.05
N THR A 140 -2.56 8.83 4.50
CA THR A 140 -2.77 8.82 3.04
C THR A 140 -1.82 9.79 2.35
N LEU A 141 -1.60 10.97 2.94
CA LEU A 141 -0.75 12.02 2.43
C LEU A 141 0.73 11.61 2.35
N PHE A 142 1.23 11.05 3.45
CA PHE A 142 2.65 10.66 3.57
C PHE A 142 2.94 9.25 3.05
N GLY A 143 1.96 8.58 2.45
CA GLY A 143 2.13 7.23 1.90
C GLY A 143 2.46 6.16 2.96
N THR A 144 2.16 6.42 4.24
CA THR A 144 2.54 5.53 5.34
C THR A 144 1.68 4.26 5.45
N ARG A 145 0.69 4.09 4.57
CA ARG A 145 -0.14 2.87 4.52
C ARG A 145 0.66 1.59 4.27
N SER A 146 1.73 1.68 3.49
CA SER A 146 2.63 0.55 3.26
C SER A 146 3.29 0.08 4.55
N PHE A 147 3.68 0.99 5.44
CA PHE A 147 4.27 0.64 6.74
C PHE A 147 3.25 -0.04 7.67
N GLU A 148 1.97 0.31 7.59
CA GLU A 148 0.90 -0.37 8.34
C GLU A 148 0.70 -1.81 7.85
N GLN A 149 0.75 -2.03 6.53
CA GLN A 149 0.71 -3.37 5.95
C GLN A 149 1.90 -4.21 6.41
N TYR A 150 3.12 -3.65 6.36
CA TYR A 150 4.31 -4.33 6.88
C TYR A 150 4.20 -4.65 8.38
N ALA A 151 3.70 -3.73 9.19
CA ALA A 151 3.49 -3.98 10.62
C ALA A 151 2.48 -5.10 10.86
N THR A 152 1.38 -5.12 10.11
CA THR A 152 0.36 -6.18 10.18
C THR A 152 0.94 -7.54 9.77
N ASP A 153 1.65 -7.58 8.64
CA ASP A 153 2.29 -8.81 8.14
C ASP A 153 3.33 -9.35 9.13
N LEU A 154 4.11 -8.48 9.76
CA LEU A 154 5.09 -8.86 10.77
C LEU A 154 4.42 -9.41 12.03
N ASP A 155 3.33 -8.80 12.47
CA ASP A 155 2.57 -9.27 13.64
C ASP A 155 1.92 -10.63 13.37
N GLU A 156 1.38 -10.85 12.17
CA GLU A 156 0.88 -12.16 11.76
C GLU A 156 1.98 -13.22 11.70
N ARG A 157 3.14 -12.89 11.16
CA ARG A 157 4.29 -13.80 11.14
C ARG A 157 4.77 -14.13 12.55
N ARG A 158 4.82 -13.14 13.43
CA ARG A 158 5.14 -13.33 14.85
C ARG A 158 4.14 -14.27 15.53
N LYS A 159 2.82 -14.09 15.32
CA LYS A 159 1.77 -14.96 15.87
C LYS A 159 1.96 -16.40 15.39
N ARG A 160 2.08 -16.62 14.07
CA ARG A 160 2.30 -17.95 13.48
C ARG A 160 3.58 -18.62 14.02
N ALA A 161 4.67 -17.87 14.16
CA ALA A 161 5.91 -18.40 14.74
C ALA A 161 5.73 -18.78 16.22
N SER A 162 5.01 -17.97 17.00
CA SER A 162 4.70 -18.27 18.40
C SER A 162 3.81 -19.50 18.57
N GLU A 163 2.81 -19.66 17.71
CA GLU A 163 1.93 -20.83 17.70
C GLU A 163 2.70 -22.11 17.34
N ARG A 164 3.57 -22.05 16.35
CA ARG A 164 4.43 -23.19 16.00
C ARG A 164 5.37 -23.56 17.12
N LEU A 165 6.03 -22.57 17.73
CA LEU A 165 6.89 -22.81 18.89
C LEU A 165 6.15 -23.46 20.07
N ALA A 166 4.92 -23.02 20.33
CA ALA A 166 4.09 -23.62 21.37
C ALA A 166 3.75 -25.08 21.04
N THR A 167 3.36 -25.39 19.80
CA THR A 167 3.03 -26.75 19.35
C THR A 167 4.25 -27.65 19.39
N GLU A 168 5.37 -27.23 18.79
CA GLU A 168 6.63 -27.97 18.79
C GLU A 168 7.17 -28.15 20.21
N GLY A 169 6.98 -27.15 21.08
CA GLY A 169 7.36 -27.24 22.49
C GLY A 169 6.57 -28.31 23.25
N VAL A 170 5.26 -28.48 22.98
CA VAL A 170 4.45 -29.56 23.57
C VAL A 170 4.91 -30.93 23.07
N GLU A 171 5.19 -31.08 21.77
CA GLU A 171 5.69 -32.33 21.21
C GLU A 171 7.03 -32.74 21.82
N VAL A 172 7.97 -31.79 21.92
CA VAL A 172 9.28 -32.04 22.56
C VAL A 172 9.11 -32.41 24.03
N ALA A 173 8.23 -31.71 24.76
CA ALA A 173 7.97 -32.05 26.16
C ALA A 173 7.43 -33.48 26.30
N THR A 174 6.47 -33.88 25.45
CA THR A 174 5.86 -35.21 25.45
C THR A 174 6.93 -36.30 25.16
N LEU A 175 7.77 -36.08 24.15
CA LEU A 175 8.86 -37.03 23.82
C LEU A 175 9.89 -37.14 24.93
N LEU A 176 10.21 -36.03 25.62
CA LEU A 176 11.10 -36.05 26.79
C LEU A 176 10.50 -36.79 27.97
N ASP A 177 9.20 -36.58 28.24
CA ASP A 177 8.50 -37.32 29.31
C ASP A 177 8.51 -38.84 29.04
N GLU A 178 8.31 -39.23 27.77
CA GLU A 178 8.33 -40.64 27.39
C GLU A 178 9.76 -41.21 27.47
N ALA A 179 10.77 -40.46 27.01
CA ALA A 179 12.20 -40.87 27.11
C ALA A 179 12.67 -40.99 28.58
N GLU A 180 12.26 -40.06 29.45
CA GLU A 180 12.56 -40.14 30.89
C GLU A 180 11.92 -41.36 31.56
N ARG A 181 10.65 -41.69 31.18
CA ARG A 181 9.98 -42.87 31.66
C ARG A 181 10.71 -44.15 31.26
N LEU A 182 11.09 -44.30 29.99
CA LEU A 182 11.82 -45.47 29.48
C LEU A 182 13.21 -45.58 30.13
N ALA A 183 13.90 -44.47 30.38
CA ALA A 183 15.17 -44.43 31.06
C ALA A 183 15.04 -44.93 32.50
N LEU A 184 13.98 -44.56 33.19
CA LEU A 184 13.69 -45.07 34.56
C LEU A 184 13.38 -46.58 34.56
N GLU A 185 12.68 -47.07 33.56
CA GLU A 185 12.41 -48.50 33.40
C GLU A 185 13.69 -49.30 33.20
N LEU A 186 14.62 -48.82 32.36
CA LEU A 186 15.93 -49.41 32.14
C LEU A 186 16.81 -49.42 33.42
N ASP A 187 16.86 -48.29 34.15
CA ASP A 187 17.60 -48.17 35.39
C ASP A 187 17.00 -49.13 36.47
N ALA A 188 15.66 -49.32 36.52
CA ALA A 188 15.03 -50.27 37.41
C ALA A 188 15.35 -51.72 37.05
N GLU A 189 15.38 -52.08 35.76
CA GLU A 189 15.78 -53.42 35.31
C GLU A 189 17.26 -53.68 35.60
N ALA A 190 18.13 -52.70 35.39
CA ALA A 190 19.60 -52.79 35.71
C ALA A 190 19.81 -52.92 37.24
N SER A 191 18.98 -52.23 38.07
CA SER A 191 19.09 -52.31 39.53
C SER A 191 18.60 -53.63 40.09
N THR A 192 17.75 -54.38 39.40
CA THR A 192 17.39 -55.75 39.80
C THR A 192 18.52 -56.76 39.59
N VAL A 193 19.54 -56.42 38.83
CA VAL A 193 20.75 -57.24 38.55
C VAL A 193 21.94 -56.86 39.42
N GLY A 194 21.96 -55.68 40.05
CA GLY A 194 23.05 -55.21 40.89
C GLY A 194 22.65 -54.10 41.84
N ALA A 195 22.44 -54.45 43.14
CA ALA A 195 22.10 -53.48 44.18
C ALA A 195 23.25 -52.46 44.41
N VAL A 196 23.04 -51.20 44.03
CA VAL A 196 23.80 -50.05 44.61
C VAL A 196 22.81 -48.86 44.72
N GLU A 197 22.69 -48.40 45.98
CA GLU A 197 21.85 -47.25 46.38
C GLU A 197 22.42 -45.95 45.77
N GLY A 198 21.55 -45.18 45.10
CA GLY A 198 21.86 -43.84 44.57
C GLY A 198 20.72 -42.88 44.87
N GLU A 199 21.05 -41.77 45.55
CA GLU A 199 20.16 -40.73 46.02
C GLU A 199 19.27 -40.12 44.91
N SER A 200 18.00 -40.00 45.23
CA SER A 200 16.95 -39.33 44.46
C SER A 200 16.98 -37.83 44.78
N ASP A 201 17.43 -37.00 43.86
CA ASP A 201 17.25 -35.56 43.93
C ASP A 201 15.88 -35.19 43.25
N ALA A 202 14.88 -34.97 44.10
CA ALA A 202 13.52 -34.62 43.68
C ALA A 202 13.32 -33.12 43.87
N GLY A 203 13.06 -32.40 42.78
CA GLY A 203 12.23 -31.22 42.97
C GLY A 203 12.62 -29.88 42.35
N ALA A 204 13.30 -29.80 41.22
CA ALA A 204 13.37 -28.58 40.43
C ALA A 204 12.90 -28.85 38.99
N ALA A 205 12.05 -27.97 38.45
CA ALA A 205 11.65 -28.06 37.04
C ALA A 205 12.88 -27.81 36.15
N LEU A 206 13.48 -28.88 35.66
CA LEU A 206 14.70 -28.87 34.85
C LEU A 206 14.38 -28.29 33.45
N GLY A 207 15.29 -27.48 32.94
CA GLY A 207 15.24 -27.03 31.55
C GLY A 207 15.39 -28.20 30.57
N VAL A 208 14.87 -28.02 29.32
CA VAL A 208 14.91 -29.06 28.25
C VAL A 208 16.33 -29.67 28.11
N GLY A 209 17.37 -28.84 28.10
CA GLY A 209 18.75 -29.29 27.96
C GLY A 209 19.21 -30.20 29.10
N GLU A 210 18.79 -29.94 30.34
CA GLU A 210 19.14 -30.76 31.52
C GLU A 210 18.38 -32.09 31.52
N ARG A 211 17.11 -32.07 31.05
CA ARG A 211 16.29 -33.28 30.87
C ARG A 211 16.93 -34.22 29.83
N VAL A 212 17.32 -33.67 28.64
CA VAL A 212 18.05 -34.42 27.62
C VAL A 212 19.34 -35.03 28.18
N ALA A 213 20.16 -34.27 28.91
CA ALA A 213 21.38 -34.73 29.49
C ALA A 213 21.17 -35.86 30.55
N ARG A 214 20.01 -35.84 31.24
CA ARG A 214 19.62 -36.91 32.17
C ARG A 214 19.33 -38.22 31.43
N VAL A 215 18.50 -38.15 30.37
CA VAL A 215 18.16 -39.32 29.56
C VAL A 215 19.42 -39.95 28.92
N VAL A 216 20.30 -39.11 28.34
CA VAL A 216 21.56 -39.61 27.76
C VAL A 216 22.41 -40.34 28.79
N ARG A 217 22.57 -39.77 30.00
CA ARG A 217 23.34 -40.43 31.06
C ARG A 217 22.69 -41.73 31.56
N ALA A 218 21.37 -41.84 31.53
CA ALA A 218 20.68 -43.07 31.89
C ALA A 218 20.94 -44.19 30.88
N VAL A 219 20.83 -43.86 29.58
CA VAL A 219 21.08 -44.79 28.46
C VAL A 219 22.55 -45.24 28.41
N GLU A 220 23.53 -44.38 28.76
CA GLU A 220 24.96 -44.72 28.80
C GLU A 220 25.31 -45.67 29.96
N ARG A 221 24.48 -45.80 31.01
CA ARG A 221 24.70 -46.67 32.15
C ARG A 221 24.03 -48.04 32.01
N ALA A 222 22.97 -48.12 31.16
CA ALA A 222 22.28 -49.37 30.91
C ALA A 222 23.06 -50.27 29.92
#